data_128666ecc3f91ef88ea1e838880c7f68
#
_entry.id   128666ecc3f91ef88ea1e838880c7f68
#
_cell.length_a   1.000
_cell.length_b   1.000
_cell.length_c   1.000
_cell.angle_alpha   90.00
_cell.angle_beta   90.00
_cell.angle_gamma   90.00
#
_symmetry.space_group_name_H-M   'P 1'
#
loop_
_entity.id
_entity.type
_entity.pdbx_description
1 polymer ?
#
loop_
_entity_poly.entity_id
_entity_poly.type
_entity_poly.pdbx_seq_one_letter_code
_entity_poly.pdbx_strand_id
1 'polypeptide(L)'
;MGADVIVFDLETNGLLNDATRIHCISFYSSGTDEIESFNDEKYTDNPKDLPMAGNYSITTALGYLEVADYIIGHNIIGFDIPIIKKFYTWFNPRGTIIDTLLLSKLYHQNLYDIDHVKNWPHMPLQLYGRHSLEAYGYRLGEYKGGFGKTTDWKEWSQEMQDYCEQEVAVTTKLCDHFHPYLSGSKWSTR
;
A
#
# COMPACT_ATOMS: atom_id res chain seq x y z
N MET A 1 17.10 -5.19 -18.50
CA MET A 1 15.99 -5.49 -17.59
C MET A 1 15.76 -4.22 -16.79
N GLY A 2 14.51 -3.76 -16.69
CA GLY A 2 14.18 -2.64 -15.81
C GLY A 2 14.34 -3.05 -14.34
N ALA A 3 14.35 -2.08 -13.43
CA ALA A 3 14.31 -2.35 -11.99
C ALA A 3 12.97 -2.98 -11.61
N ASP A 4 12.98 -3.97 -10.72
CA ASP A 4 11.77 -4.57 -10.17
C ASP A 4 11.21 -3.70 -9.06
N VAL A 5 10.00 -3.17 -9.28
CA VAL A 5 9.32 -2.26 -8.36
C VAL A 5 8.07 -2.92 -7.84
N ILE A 6 7.96 -3.02 -6.52
CA ILE A 6 6.76 -3.50 -5.83
C ILE A 6 6.18 -2.37 -4.99
N VAL A 7 4.90 -2.06 -5.24
CA VAL A 7 4.08 -1.16 -4.40
C VAL A 7 3.13 -2.03 -3.59
N PHE A 8 3.20 -1.98 -2.26
CA PHE A 8 2.44 -2.89 -1.41
C PHE A 8 1.72 -2.20 -0.26
N ASP A 9 0.74 -2.89 0.26
CA ASP A 9 0.00 -2.60 1.48
C ASP A 9 -0.38 -3.91 2.19
N LEU A 10 -0.68 -3.86 3.49
CA LEU A 10 -1.13 -5.02 4.27
C LEU A 10 -2.21 -4.65 5.29
N GLU A 11 -3.05 -5.65 5.62
CA GLU A 11 -4.08 -5.51 6.63
C GLU A 11 -3.83 -6.43 7.82
N THR A 12 -4.14 -5.93 9.01
CA THR A 12 -3.93 -6.61 10.28
C THR A 12 -5.14 -6.51 11.19
N ASN A 13 -5.18 -7.36 12.23
CA ASN A 13 -6.24 -7.29 13.24
C ASN A 13 -6.00 -6.26 14.36
N GLY A 14 -5.08 -5.34 14.19
CA GLY A 14 -4.79 -4.30 15.18
C GLY A 14 -3.61 -3.42 14.84
N LEU A 15 -3.34 -2.42 15.65
CA LEU A 15 -2.16 -1.56 15.51
C LEU A 15 -0.87 -2.32 15.86
N LEU A 16 0.29 -1.74 15.56
CA LEU A 16 1.61 -2.38 15.69
C LEU A 16 1.83 -3.13 17.01
N ASN A 17 1.40 -2.57 18.14
CA ASN A 17 1.57 -3.21 19.44
C ASN A 17 0.57 -4.34 19.69
N ASP A 18 -0.67 -4.17 19.22
CA ASP A 18 -1.81 -5.02 19.53
C ASP A 18 -2.06 -6.10 18.48
N ALA A 19 -1.55 -5.91 17.24
CA ALA A 19 -1.72 -6.87 16.17
C ALA A 19 -1.15 -8.24 16.53
N THR A 20 -1.96 -9.27 16.28
CA THR A 20 -1.61 -10.68 16.51
C THR A 20 -1.51 -11.48 15.21
N ARG A 21 -1.95 -10.90 14.08
CA ARG A 21 -1.83 -11.52 12.76
C ARG A 21 -1.88 -10.49 11.62
N ILE A 22 -1.29 -10.84 10.50
CA ILE A 22 -1.52 -10.21 9.21
C ILE A 22 -2.64 -10.99 8.52
N HIS A 23 -3.65 -10.27 8.02
CA HIS A 23 -4.79 -10.88 7.32
C HIS A 23 -4.51 -11.09 5.83
N CYS A 24 -3.98 -10.06 5.18
CA CYS A 24 -3.61 -10.13 3.77
C CYS A 24 -2.49 -9.13 3.45
N ILE A 25 -1.81 -9.37 2.34
CA ILE A 25 -0.87 -8.47 1.69
C ILE A 25 -1.30 -8.37 0.24
N SER A 26 -1.41 -7.17 -0.29
CA SER A 26 -1.60 -6.93 -1.71
C SER A 26 -0.44 -6.12 -2.25
N PHE A 27 -0.02 -6.40 -3.49
CA PHE A 27 1.00 -5.59 -4.14
C PHE A 27 0.78 -5.45 -5.65
N TYR A 28 1.16 -4.30 -6.19
CA TYR A 28 1.39 -4.10 -7.61
C TYR A 28 2.85 -4.42 -7.94
N SER A 29 3.08 -5.15 -9.01
CA SER A 29 4.42 -5.45 -9.53
C SER A 29 4.62 -4.82 -10.90
N SER A 30 5.72 -4.08 -11.08
CA SER A 30 6.11 -3.53 -12.38
C SER A 30 6.49 -4.60 -13.40
N GLY A 31 6.76 -5.82 -12.96
CA GLY A 31 7.10 -6.96 -13.82
C GLY A 31 5.89 -7.57 -14.51
N THR A 32 4.73 -7.62 -13.83
CA THR A 32 3.47 -8.16 -14.35
C THR A 32 2.49 -7.08 -14.80
N ASP A 33 2.64 -5.86 -14.29
CA ASP A 33 1.69 -4.73 -14.43
C ASP A 33 0.30 -5.06 -13.84
N GLU A 34 0.27 -5.90 -12.81
CA GLU A 34 -0.96 -6.38 -12.15
C GLU A 34 -0.87 -6.20 -10.64
N ILE A 35 -2.05 -6.15 -9.98
CA ILE A 35 -2.17 -6.24 -8.53
C ILE A 35 -2.45 -7.69 -8.16
N GLU A 36 -1.64 -8.24 -7.28
CA GLU A 36 -1.77 -9.58 -6.73
C GLU A 36 -2.02 -9.51 -5.23
N SER A 37 -2.84 -10.44 -4.73
CA SER A 37 -3.22 -10.49 -3.32
C SER A 37 -2.95 -11.84 -2.70
N PHE A 38 -2.47 -11.81 -1.45
CA PHE A 38 -1.98 -12.95 -0.70
C PHE A 38 -2.63 -12.97 0.68
N ASN A 39 -3.13 -14.14 1.08
CA ASN A 39 -3.65 -14.38 2.42
C ASN A 39 -3.52 -15.88 2.74
N ASP A 40 -3.55 -16.22 4.03
CA ASP A 40 -3.45 -17.61 4.47
C ASP A 40 -4.83 -18.27 4.66
N GLU A 41 -5.94 -17.53 4.42
CA GLU A 41 -7.32 -17.99 4.64
C GLU A 41 -7.90 -18.80 3.46
N LYS A 42 -7.36 -18.65 2.25
CA LYS A 42 -7.86 -19.31 1.03
C LYS A 42 -7.41 -20.75 0.85
N TYR A 43 -6.68 -21.31 1.80
CA TYR A 43 -6.37 -22.73 1.78
C TYR A 43 -7.59 -23.52 2.24
N THR A 44 -8.49 -23.83 1.30
CA THR A 44 -9.52 -24.85 1.54
C THR A 44 -8.85 -26.22 1.54
N ASP A 45 -9.28 -27.10 2.44
CA ASP A 45 -8.82 -28.50 2.51
C ASP A 45 -9.17 -29.33 1.26
N ASN A 46 -9.79 -28.67 0.26
CA ASN A 46 -10.15 -29.32 -1.00
C ASN A 46 -9.11 -29.00 -2.09
N PRO A 47 -8.28 -30.00 -2.50
CA PRO A 47 -7.26 -29.82 -3.54
C PRO A 47 -7.80 -29.39 -4.92
N LYS A 48 -9.12 -29.46 -5.14
CA LYS A 48 -9.76 -29.05 -6.39
C LYS A 48 -10.03 -27.55 -6.46
N ASP A 49 -10.00 -26.86 -5.30
CA ASP A 49 -10.23 -25.43 -5.21
C ASP A 49 -8.91 -24.63 -5.19
N LEU A 50 -7.77 -25.33 -5.28
CA LEU A 50 -6.47 -24.69 -5.42
C LEU A 50 -6.37 -24.00 -6.79
N PRO A 51 -6.10 -22.70 -6.85
CA PRO A 51 -5.80 -22.06 -8.13
C PRO A 51 -4.61 -22.74 -8.78
N MET A 52 -4.72 -23.05 -10.08
CA MET A 52 -3.75 -23.81 -10.85
C MET A 52 -2.38 -23.15 -11.00
N ALA A 53 -2.18 -21.95 -10.51
CA ALA A 53 -0.91 -21.23 -10.57
C ALA A 53 -0.74 -20.33 -9.33
N GLY A 54 0.27 -20.59 -8.54
CA GLY A 54 0.78 -19.70 -7.53
C GLY A 54 0.39 -20.08 -6.10
N ASN A 55 1.38 -20.06 -5.23
CA ASN A 55 1.20 -20.11 -3.78
C ASN A 55 0.92 -18.69 -3.32
N TYR A 56 -0.35 -18.35 -3.09
CA TYR A 56 -0.80 -17.02 -2.68
C TYR A 56 -0.74 -16.82 -1.16
N SER A 57 0.19 -17.45 -0.46
CA SER A 57 0.40 -17.27 0.98
C SER A 57 1.11 -15.94 1.28
N ILE A 58 0.92 -15.44 2.48
CA ILE A 58 1.65 -14.26 2.99
C ILE A 58 3.17 -14.45 2.86
N THR A 59 3.68 -15.63 3.17
CA THR A 59 5.13 -15.92 3.04
C THR A 59 5.62 -15.84 1.59
N THR A 60 4.79 -16.14 0.62
CA THR A 60 5.12 -15.97 -0.80
C THR A 60 5.25 -14.48 -1.15
N ALA A 61 4.30 -13.64 -0.72
CA ALA A 61 4.38 -12.20 -0.91
C ALA A 61 5.67 -11.62 -0.29
N LEU A 62 6.03 -12.07 0.91
CA LEU A 62 7.27 -11.64 1.57
C LEU A 62 8.52 -12.03 0.78
N GLY A 63 8.50 -13.19 0.11
CA GLY A 63 9.58 -13.62 -0.77
C GLY A 63 9.80 -12.66 -1.95
N TYR A 64 8.73 -12.17 -2.56
CA TYR A 64 8.80 -11.14 -3.61
C TYR A 64 9.35 -9.82 -3.06
N LEU A 65 8.84 -9.38 -1.90
CA LEU A 65 9.31 -8.15 -1.26
C LEU A 65 10.79 -8.21 -0.88
N GLU A 66 11.34 -9.37 -0.51
CA GLU A 66 12.77 -9.49 -0.14
C GLU A 66 13.73 -9.29 -1.31
N VAL A 67 13.29 -9.60 -2.54
CA VAL A 67 14.16 -9.58 -3.72
C VAL A 67 13.94 -8.38 -4.64
N ALA A 68 12.84 -7.64 -4.45
CA ALA A 68 12.54 -6.44 -5.24
C ALA A 68 13.64 -5.39 -5.13
N ASP A 69 13.90 -4.65 -6.22
CA ASP A 69 14.87 -3.53 -6.23
C ASP A 69 14.32 -2.32 -5.47
N TYR A 70 13.01 -2.08 -5.57
CA TYR A 70 12.30 -1.00 -4.86
C TYR A 70 11.03 -1.53 -4.22
N ILE A 71 10.85 -1.17 -2.96
CA ILE A 71 9.67 -1.47 -2.17
C ILE A 71 9.03 -0.16 -1.78
N ILE A 72 7.79 0.05 -2.23
CA ILE A 72 7.07 1.31 -2.06
C ILE A 72 5.76 1.06 -1.31
N GLY A 73 5.39 1.98 -0.45
CA GLY A 73 4.09 1.95 0.22
C GLY A 73 3.83 3.25 0.99
N HIS A 74 2.70 3.33 1.66
CA HIS A 74 2.30 4.51 2.40
C HIS A 74 2.39 4.28 3.90
N ASN A 75 3.33 4.94 4.59
CA ASN A 75 3.66 4.73 6.00
C ASN A 75 4.30 3.36 6.31
N ILE A 76 4.85 2.70 5.32
CA ILE A 76 5.40 1.35 5.46
C ILE A 76 6.60 1.27 6.42
N ILE A 77 7.37 2.35 6.55
CA ILE A 77 8.47 2.42 7.52
C ILE A 77 7.93 2.49 8.96
N GLY A 78 6.78 3.16 9.14
CA GLY A 78 6.15 3.34 10.44
C GLY A 78 5.27 2.16 10.88
N PHE A 79 4.77 1.34 9.95
CA PHE A 79 3.80 0.30 10.25
C PHE A 79 4.10 -1.04 9.58
N ASP A 80 4.00 -1.15 8.25
CA ASP A 80 3.98 -2.44 7.55
C ASP A 80 5.27 -3.24 7.74
N ILE A 81 6.43 -2.63 7.52
CA ILE A 81 7.72 -3.30 7.69
C ILE A 81 7.95 -3.73 9.15
N PRO A 82 7.69 -2.89 10.17
CA PRO A 82 7.71 -3.32 11.57
C PRO A 82 6.74 -4.47 11.88
N ILE A 83 5.52 -4.46 11.34
CA ILE A 83 4.54 -5.54 11.50
C ILE A 83 5.07 -6.84 10.88
N ILE A 84 5.55 -6.80 9.65
CA ILE A 84 6.14 -7.98 9.00
C ILE A 84 7.28 -8.54 9.86
N LYS A 85 8.21 -7.71 10.30
CA LYS A 85 9.34 -8.15 11.14
C LYS A 85 8.92 -8.68 12.52
N LYS A 86 7.77 -8.25 13.05
CA LYS A 86 7.20 -8.76 14.29
C LYS A 86 6.79 -10.23 14.15
N PHE A 87 6.19 -10.62 13.03
CA PHE A 87 5.69 -11.98 12.79
C PHE A 87 6.69 -12.86 12.04
N TYR A 88 7.49 -12.26 11.15
CA TYR A 88 8.45 -12.93 10.29
C TYR A 88 9.85 -12.36 10.53
N THR A 89 10.49 -12.79 11.60
CA THR A 89 11.79 -12.25 12.06
C THR A 89 12.93 -12.43 11.06
N TRP A 90 12.76 -13.33 10.10
CA TRP A 90 13.70 -13.57 9.01
C TRP A 90 13.59 -12.53 7.87
N PHE A 91 12.47 -11.80 7.78
CA PHE A 91 12.24 -10.84 6.71
C PHE A 91 13.27 -9.72 6.71
N ASN A 92 14.02 -9.63 5.63
CA ASN A 92 15.10 -8.66 5.46
C ASN A 92 15.19 -8.18 4.01
N PRO A 93 14.34 -7.24 3.60
CA PRO A 93 14.28 -6.73 2.23
C PRO A 93 15.62 -6.10 1.83
N ARG A 94 16.06 -6.37 0.59
CA ARG A 94 17.34 -5.92 0.05
C ARG A 94 17.23 -4.63 -0.73
N GLY A 95 16.03 -4.34 -1.25
CA GLY A 95 15.77 -3.18 -2.10
C GLY A 95 15.68 -1.87 -1.35
N THR A 96 15.58 -0.81 -2.12
CA THR A 96 15.37 0.54 -1.60
C THR A 96 13.93 0.71 -1.15
N ILE A 97 13.73 1.11 0.11
CA ILE A 97 12.42 1.36 0.69
C ILE A 97 12.03 2.83 0.44
N ILE A 98 10.87 3.04 -0.16
CA ILE A 98 10.30 4.36 -0.44
C ILE A 98 8.95 4.48 0.26
N ASP A 99 8.84 5.43 1.18
CA ASP A 99 7.63 5.69 1.95
C ASP A 99 6.92 6.96 1.42
N THR A 100 5.77 6.78 0.80
CA THR A 100 5.03 7.89 0.16
C THR A 100 4.44 8.88 1.18
N LEU A 101 4.24 8.48 2.45
CA LEU A 101 3.87 9.43 3.51
C LEU A 101 5.03 10.39 3.81
N LEU A 102 6.26 9.89 3.85
CA LEU A 102 7.45 10.73 4.04
C LEU A 102 7.67 11.66 2.86
N LEU A 103 7.52 11.16 1.62
CA LEU A 103 7.59 11.99 0.41
C LEU A 103 6.52 13.09 0.44
N SER A 104 5.31 12.75 0.82
CA SER A 104 4.21 13.70 0.94
C SER A 104 4.55 14.83 1.93
N LYS A 105 5.04 14.48 3.11
CA LYS A 105 5.44 15.46 4.12
C LYS A 105 6.62 16.33 3.68
N LEU A 106 7.54 15.76 2.88
CA LEU A 106 8.72 16.47 2.38
C LEU A 106 8.36 17.46 1.27
N TYR A 107 7.58 17.03 0.29
CA TYR A 107 7.32 17.80 -0.94
C TYR A 107 6.04 18.62 -0.92
N HIS A 108 5.09 18.27 -0.08
CA HIS A 108 3.74 18.88 -0.03
C HIS A 108 3.40 19.42 1.37
N GLN A 109 4.23 20.31 1.89
CA GLN A 109 4.02 20.90 3.23
C GLN A 109 2.79 21.82 3.31
N ASN A 110 2.32 22.32 2.18
CA ASN A 110 1.22 23.28 2.05
C ASN A 110 -0.08 22.66 1.52
N LEU A 111 -0.32 21.35 1.76
CA LEU A 111 -1.51 20.65 1.29
C LEU A 111 -2.82 21.32 1.70
N TYR A 112 -2.89 21.91 2.90
CA TYR A 112 -4.09 22.58 3.37
C TYR A 112 -4.50 23.74 2.44
N ASP A 113 -3.55 24.58 2.04
CA ASP A 113 -3.79 25.70 1.13
C ASP A 113 -4.13 25.19 -0.28
N ILE A 114 -3.43 24.14 -0.73
CA ILE A 114 -3.70 23.51 -2.03
C ILE A 114 -5.12 22.98 -2.07
N ASP A 115 -5.58 22.27 -1.04
CA ASP A 115 -6.92 21.70 -0.99
C ASP A 115 -8.01 22.76 -1.00
N HIS A 116 -7.80 23.89 -0.30
CA HIS A 116 -8.73 25.02 -0.31
C HIS A 116 -8.85 25.68 -1.69
N VAL A 117 -7.73 25.81 -2.40
CA VAL A 117 -7.71 26.38 -3.75
C VAL A 117 -8.34 25.44 -4.76
N LYS A 118 -8.03 24.15 -4.68
CA LYS A 118 -8.49 23.12 -5.63
C LYS A 118 -9.94 22.72 -5.42
N ASN A 119 -10.41 22.74 -4.17
CA ASN A 119 -11.77 22.33 -3.79
C ASN A 119 -12.17 20.99 -4.45
N TRP A 120 -11.46 19.94 -4.06
CA TRP A 120 -11.60 18.61 -4.67
C TRP A 120 -13.02 18.06 -4.58
N PRO A 121 -13.59 17.50 -5.66
CA PRO A 121 -14.92 16.92 -5.66
C PRO A 121 -15.10 15.89 -4.54
N HIS A 122 -16.15 16.05 -3.75
CA HIS A 122 -16.56 15.13 -2.68
C HIS A 122 -15.55 14.93 -1.52
N MET A 123 -14.41 15.62 -1.53
CA MET A 123 -13.43 15.50 -0.43
C MET A 123 -13.98 16.19 0.84
N PRO A 124 -14.11 15.46 1.97
CA PRO A 124 -14.54 16.04 3.23
C PRO A 124 -13.52 17.07 3.75
N LEU A 125 -14.00 18.18 4.33
CA LEU A 125 -13.12 19.26 4.84
C LEU A 125 -12.13 18.77 5.92
N GLN A 126 -12.51 17.76 6.72
CA GLN A 126 -11.63 17.17 7.72
C GLN A 126 -10.39 16.44 7.14
N LEU A 127 -10.39 16.16 5.84
CA LEU A 127 -9.25 15.57 5.13
C LEU A 127 -8.32 16.62 4.52
N TYR A 128 -8.72 17.90 4.51
CA TYR A 128 -7.88 18.99 3.98
C TYR A 128 -6.58 19.09 4.77
N GLY A 129 -5.46 19.15 4.04
CA GLY A 129 -4.11 19.15 4.62
C GLY A 129 -3.63 17.81 5.16
N ARG A 130 -4.45 16.76 5.13
CA ARG A 130 -4.04 15.42 5.58
C ARG A 130 -3.15 14.74 4.54
N HIS A 131 -2.11 14.06 5.04
CA HIS A 131 -1.19 13.26 4.22
C HIS A 131 -1.63 11.79 4.14
N SER A 132 -2.82 11.44 4.63
CA SER A 132 -3.33 10.06 4.61
C SER A 132 -3.65 9.59 3.20
N LEU A 133 -3.61 8.28 2.99
CA LEU A 133 -3.94 7.68 1.71
C LEU A 133 -5.41 7.94 1.33
N GLU A 134 -6.33 7.94 2.31
CA GLU A 134 -7.72 8.37 2.11
C GLU A 134 -7.81 9.76 1.46
N ALA A 135 -7.04 10.74 1.98
CA ALA A 135 -7.04 12.09 1.42
C ALA A 135 -6.44 12.12 -0.01
N TYR A 136 -5.41 11.32 -0.26
CA TYR A 136 -4.84 11.18 -1.60
C TYR A 136 -5.78 10.48 -2.58
N GLY A 137 -6.60 9.55 -2.13
CA GLY A 137 -7.65 8.95 -2.96
C GLY A 137 -8.55 10.00 -3.61
N TYR A 138 -8.98 11.03 -2.84
CA TYR A 138 -9.74 12.15 -3.40
C TYR A 138 -8.91 13.01 -4.36
N ARG A 139 -7.66 13.35 -4.01
CA ARG A 139 -6.79 14.20 -4.84
C ARG A 139 -6.41 13.55 -6.17
N LEU A 140 -6.29 12.24 -6.19
CA LEU A 140 -5.90 11.46 -7.37
C LEU A 140 -7.09 10.89 -8.15
N GLY A 141 -8.32 11.08 -7.63
CA GLY A 141 -9.55 10.59 -8.27
C GLY A 141 -9.74 9.06 -8.15
N GLU A 142 -9.13 8.42 -7.13
CA GLU A 142 -9.17 6.98 -6.90
C GLU A 142 -9.97 6.56 -5.66
N TYR A 143 -10.68 7.46 -5.04
CA TYR A 143 -11.46 7.13 -3.85
C TYR A 143 -12.70 6.31 -4.21
N LYS A 144 -12.83 5.11 -3.64
CA LYS A 144 -13.93 4.15 -3.89
C LYS A 144 -14.68 3.71 -2.62
N GLY A 145 -14.69 4.48 -1.55
CA GLY A 145 -15.52 4.13 -0.40
C GLY A 145 -14.85 4.27 0.96
N GLY A 146 -15.54 3.87 2.01
CA GLY A 146 -15.15 4.05 3.41
C GLY A 146 -15.07 2.74 4.19
N PHE A 147 -14.62 1.64 3.58
CA PHE A 147 -14.57 0.31 4.20
C PHE A 147 -13.91 0.34 5.60
N GLY A 148 -12.76 0.98 5.73
CA GLY A 148 -12.02 1.06 6.98
C GLY A 148 -12.78 1.69 8.16
N LYS A 149 -13.94 2.33 7.91
CA LYS A 149 -14.77 2.97 8.95
C LYS A 149 -15.84 2.05 9.55
N THR A 150 -16.16 0.95 8.90
CA THR A 150 -17.33 0.11 9.24
C THR A 150 -16.98 -1.35 9.47
N THR A 151 -15.74 -1.77 9.21
CA THR A 151 -15.34 -3.17 9.28
C THR A 151 -14.93 -3.60 10.69
N ASP A 152 -15.15 -4.88 11.00
CA ASP A 152 -14.52 -5.54 12.14
C ASP A 152 -13.16 -6.12 11.69
N TRP A 153 -12.08 -5.49 12.13
CA TRP A 153 -10.71 -5.88 11.79
C TRP A 153 -10.23 -7.20 12.44
N LYS A 154 -11.08 -7.87 13.24
CA LYS A 154 -10.68 -9.09 13.96
C LYS A 154 -10.49 -10.29 13.04
N GLU A 155 -11.33 -10.42 12.03
CA GLU A 155 -11.34 -11.54 11.10
C GLU A 155 -11.13 -11.06 9.67
N TRP A 156 -10.49 -11.90 8.88
CA TRP A 156 -10.33 -11.64 7.45
C TRP A 156 -11.69 -11.65 6.73
N SER A 157 -11.83 -10.78 5.75
CA SER A 157 -12.96 -10.81 4.82
C SER A 157 -12.48 -10.47 3.40
N GLN A 158 -13.29 -10.84 2.40
CA GLN A 158 -12.97 -10.49 1.00
C GLN A 158 -12.99 -8.96 0.81
N GLU A 159 -13.89 -8.27 1.48
CA GLU A 159 -13.98 -6.81 1.43
C GLU A 159 -12.73 -6.14 2.02
N MET A 160 -12.10 -6.76 3.04
CA MET A 160 -10.82 -6.29 3.59
C MET A 160 -9.70 -6.45 2.56
N GLN A 161 -9.67 -7.56 1.85
CA GLN A 161 -8.69 -7.76 0.78
C GLN A 161 -8.91 -6.81 -0.39
N ASP A 162 -10.16 -6.61 -0.82
CA ASP A 162 -10.50 -5.64 -1.88
C ASP A 162 -10.12 -4.20 -1.46
N TYR A 163 -10.22 -3.90 -0.17
CA TYR A 163 -9.76 -2.63 0.39
C TYR A 163 -8.22 -2.50 0.33
N CYS A 164 -7.49 -3.54 0.71
CA CYS A 164 -6.02 -3.58 0.60
C CYS A 164 -5.56 -3.39 -0.86
N GLU A 165 -6.20 -4.04 -1.83
CA GLU A 165 -5.94 -3.84 -3.26
C GLU A 165 -6.18 -2.39 -3.71
N GLN A 166 -7.24 -1.78 -3.19
CA GLN A 166 -7.52 -0.37 -3.48
C GLN A 166 -6.45 0.57 -2.91
N GLU A 167 -5.96 0.31 -1.68
CA GLU A 167 -4.87 1.09 -1.07
C GLU A 167 -3.58 0.97 -1.93
N VAL A 168 -3.29 -0.21 -2.47
CA VAL A 168 -2.18 -0.41 -3.44
C VAL A 168 -2.40 0.41 -4.70
N ALA A 169 -3.61 0.42 -5.28
CA ALA A 169 -3.90 1.19 -6.48
C ALA A 169 -3.72 2.71 -6.26
N VAL A 170 -4.20 3.23 -5.12
CA VAL A 170 -3.99 4.64 -4.75
C VAL A 170 -2.51 4.94 -4.53
N THR A 171 -1.78 4.04 -3.86
CA THR A 171 -0.34 4.19 -3.58
C THR A 171 0.48 4.16 -4.87
N THR A 172 0.12 3.32 -5.84
CA THR A 172 0.77 3.27 -7.16
C THR A 172 0.63 4.62 -7.89
N LYS A 173 -0.57 5.19 -7.93
CA LYS A 173 -0.76 6.54 -8.49
C LYS A 173 -0.03 7.63 -7.71
N LEU A 174 0.06 7.48 -6.39
CA LEU A 174 0.82 8.41 -5.56
C LEU A 174 2.33 8.29 -5.83
N CYS A 175 2.84 7.10 -6.11
CA CYS A 175 4.20 6.87 -6.55
C CYS A 175 4.49 7.61 -7.87
N ASP A 176 3.61 7.47 -8.87
CA ASP A 176 3.71 8.19 -10.14
C ASP A 176 3.69 9.71 -9.95
N HIS A 177 2.84 10.19 -9.03
CA HIS A 177 2.79 11.60 -8.66
C HIS A 177 4.13 12.10 -8.10
N PHE A 178 4.85 11.29 -7.31
CA PHE A 178 6.15 11.66 -6.74
C PHE A 178 7.35 11.34 -7.64
N HIS A 179 7.20 10.52 -8.66
CA HIS A 179 8.28 10.15 -9.57
C HIS A 179 9.05 11.36 -10.16
N PRO A 180 8.41 12.47 -10.60
CA PRO A 180 9.14 13.64 -11.08
C PRO A 180 10.02 14.32 -10.03
N TYR A 181 9.69 14.19 -8.75
CA TYR A 181 10.50 14.74 -7.65
C TYR A 181 11.72 13.85 -7.40
N LEU A 182 11.56 12.53 -7.46
CA LEU A 182 12.64 11.56 -7.24
C LEU A 182 13.61 11.49 -8.41
N SER A 183 13.10 11.58 -9.65
CA SER A 183 13.93 11.58 -10.87
C SER A 183 14.64 12.90 -11.14
N GLY A 184 14.37 13.94 -10.35
CA GLY A 184 14.90 15.29 -10.57
C GLY A 184 14.30 16.04 -11.74
N SER A 185 13.38 15.45 -12.52
CA SER A 185 12.80 16.08 -13.71
C SER A 185 11.99 17.34 -13.39
N LYS A 186 11.43 17.44 -12.18
CA LYS A 186 10.72 18.64 -11.72
C LYS A 186 11.66 19.84 -11.41
N TRP A 187 12.95 19.60 -11.29
CA TRP A 187 13.95 20.62 -10.98
C TRP A 187 14.73 21.09 -12.21
N SER A 188 14.62 20.38 -13.33
CA SER A 188 15.32 20.68 -14.58
C SER A 188 14.72 21.84 -15.39
N THR A 189 13.63 22.42 -14.93
CA THR A 189 12.90 23.51 -15.61
C THR A 189 13.06 24.88 -14.92
N ARG A 190 14.18 25.09 -14.19
CA ARG A 190 14.57 26.40 -13.66
C ARG A 190 15.75 26.97 -14.39
#